data_d407bc8e8dea9ecb7da33c15b6869507
#
_entry.id   d407bc8e8dea9ecb7da33c15b6869507
#
_cell.length_a   1.000
_cell.length_b   1.000
_cell.length_c   1.000
_cell.angle_alpha   90.00
_cell.angle_beta   90.00
_cell.angle_gamma   90.00
#
_symmetry.space_group_name_H-M   'P 1'
#
loop_
_entity.id
_entity.type
_entity.pdbx_description
1 polymer ?
#
loop_
_entity_poly.entity_id
_entity_poly.type
_entity_poly.pdbx_seq_one_letter_code
_entity_poly.pdbx_strand_id
1 'polypeptide(L)'
;TRGDVIAVETQDTYVDASTRLVTTVGVNDLVVVETADAVLVASKARVQDVKAVVDRLNAGRRPESRMHRKVYRPWGYYDAIDMEARFQVKRITIRPGASISLQMHHHRAEHWVVVSGTARVHRGDEVFLLTENQSAYIPVGVSHRLTNPGKIPLEIIEVQSGSYLGEDDIVRFEDVYGRGNGEE
;
A
#
# COMPACT_ATOMS: atom_id res chain seq x y z
N THR A 1 -16.60 19.73 7.05
CA THR A 1 -16.20 18.76 6.02
C THR A 1 -14.71 18.88 5.74
N ARG A 2 -14.10 17.78 5.38
CA ARG A 2 -12.70 17.68 4.97
C ARG A 2 -12.59 16.82 3.71
N GLY A 3 -11.73 17.21 2.76
CA GLY A 3 -11.56 16.51 1.48
C GLY A 3 -12.60 16.89 0.43
N ASP A 4 -12.82 16.02 -0.55
CA ASP A 4 -13.76 16.24 -1.66
C ASP A 4 -15.17 15.81 -1.24
N VAL A 5 -16.00 16.79 -0.83
CA VAL A 5 -17.33 16.54 -0.25
C VAL A 5 -18.39 17.43 -0.89
N ILE A 6 -19.50 16.82 -1.31
CA ILE A 6 -20.74 17.52 -1.72
C ILE A 6 -21.84 17.17 -0.70
N ALA A 7 -22.35 18.18 0.00
CA ALA A 7 -23.42 18.02 0.98
C ALA A 7 -24.68 18.77 0.53
N VAL A 8 -25.79 18.06 0.39
CA VAL A 8 -27.10 18.60 0.04
C VAL A 8 -28.07 18.31 1.17
N GLU A 9 -28.75 19.35 1.70
CA GLU A 9 -29.69 19.21 2.82
C GLU A 9 -29.14 18.38 3.99
N THR A 10 -27.84 18.58 4.28
CA THR A 10 -27.08 17.85 5.31
C THR A 10 -26.83 18.79 6.49
N GLN A 11 -27.20 18.38 7.71
CA GLN A 11 -27.03 19.20 8.92
C GLN A 11 -26.29 18.42 10.00
N ASP A 12 -25.56 19.14 10.85
CA ASP A 12 -24.85 18.59 12.02
C ASP A 12 -24.03 17.32 11.74
N THR A 13 -23.49 17.19 10.53
CA THR A 13 -22.79 16.00 10.06
C THR A 13 -21.31 16.33 9.81
N TYR A 14 -20.42 15.51 10.35
CA TYR A 14 -18.99 15.55 10.03
C TYR A 14 -18.70 14.59 8.88
N VAL A 15 -18.04 15.07 7.84
CA VAL A 15 -17.62 14.24 6.69
C VAL A 15 -16.13 14.45 6.47
N ASP A 16 -15.35 13.36 6.48
CA ASP A 16 -13.95 13.30 6.10
C ASP A 16 -13.80 12.37 4.89
N ALA A 17 -13.40 12.93 3.76
CA ALA A 17 -13.19 12.23 2.49
C ALA A 17 -11.69 12.26 2.17
N SER A 18 -10.98 11.19 2.47
CA SER A 18 -9.52 11.14 2.32
C SER A 18 -9.07 10.81 0.89
N THR A 19 -9.87 10.04 0.14
CA THR A 19 -9.43 9.51 -1.17
C THR A 19 -10.46 9.62 -2.29
N ARG A 20 -11.74 9.71 -1.98
CA ARG A 20 -12.85 9.72 -2.95
C ARG A 20 -13.79 10.88 -2.68
N LEU A 21 -14.54 11.26 -3.72
CA LEU A 21 -15.69 12.12 -3.54
C LEU A 21 -16.72 11.42 -2.62
N VAL A 22 -17.11 12.09 -1.55
CA VAL A 22 -18.21 11.68 -0.67
C VAL A 22 -19.37 12.65 -0.83
N THR A 23 -20.53 12.13 -1.13
CA THR A 23 -21.76 12.93 -1.23
C THR A 23 -22.73 12.53 -0.15
N THR A 24 -23.37 13.53 0.49
CA THR A 24 -24.41 13.33 1.49
C THR A 24 -25.66 14.11 1.09
N VAL A 25 -26.82 13.49 1.22
CA VAL A 25 -28.12 14.10 0.87
C VAL A 25 -29.13 13.80 1.96
N GLY A 26 -29.75 14.84 2.53
CA GLY A 26 -30.86 14.73 3.48
C GLY A 26 -30.49 13.97 4.78
N VAL A 27 -29.24 14.05 5.24
CA VAL A 27 -28.77 13.36 6.46
C VAL A 27 -28.43 14.35 7.57
N ASN A 28 -28.62 13.92 8.83
CA ASN A 28 -28.38 14.71 10.02
C ASN A 28 -27.64 13.91 11.09
N ASP A 29 -26.86 14.59 11.94
CA ASP A 29 -26.21 14.04 13.15
C ASP A 29 -25.31 12.81 12.87
N LEU A 30 -24.61 12.79 11.74
CA LEU A 30 -23.73 11.71 11.37
C LEU A 30 -22.25 12.09 11.46
N VAL A 31 -21.42 11.07 11.61
CA VAL A 31 -20.00 11.07 11.30
C VAL A 31 -19.80 10.11 10.13
N VAL A 32 -19.26 10.63 9.03
CA VAL A 32 -18.85 9.87 7.84
C VAL A 32 -17.37 10.04 7.65
N VAL A 33 -16.63 8.94 7.68
CA VAL A 33 -15.18 8.93 7.45
C VAL A 33 -14.88 7.94 6.34
N GLU A 34 -14.32 8.44 5.27
CA GLU A 34 -13.87 7.65 4.13
C GLU A 34 -12.35 7.62 4.12
N THR A 35 -11.79 6.43 4.03
CA THR A 35 -10.36 6.16 3.84
C THR A 35 -10.17 5.21 2.65
N ALA A 36 -8.92 4.99 2.23
CA ALA A 36 -8.64 4.03 1.17
C ALA A 36 -9.12 2.60 1.49
N ASP A 37 -9.24 2.27 2.78
CA ASP A 37 -9.52 0.90 3.27
C ASP A 37 -10.99 0.66 3.61
N ALA A 38 -11.69 1.69 4.11
CA ALA A 38 -13.04 1.53 4.63
C ALA A 38 -13.84 2.83 4.64
N VAL A 39 -15.15 2.70 4.75
CA VAL A 39 -16.06 3.81 5.02
C VAL A 39 -16.77 3.53 6.34
N LEU A 40 -16.66 4.47 7.27
CA LEU A 40 -17.44 4.48 8.51
C LEU A 40 -18.61 5.46 8.36
N VAL A 41 -19.81 5.01 8.70
CA VAL A 41 -20.97 5.86 8.92
C VAL A 41 -21.50 5.57 10.31
N ALA A 42 -21.55 6.58 11.16
CA ALA A 42 -22.01 6.45 12.54
C ALA A 42 -22.89 7.64 12.94
N SER A 43 -23.86 7.40 13.84
CA SER A 43 -24.51 8.51 14.54
C SER A 43 -23.49 9.23 15.43
N LYS A 44 -23.50 10.56 15.46
CA LYS A 44 -22.66 11.36 16.36
C LYS A 44 -22.77 10.93 17.82
N ALA A 45 -23.97 10.59 18.25
CA ALA A 45 -24.22 10.15 19.63
C ALA A 45 -23.61 8.79 19.97
N ARG A 46 -23.21 8.01 18.94
CA ARG A 46 -22.74 6.63 19.09
C ARG A 46 -21.32 6.40 18.56
N VAL A 47 -20.54 7.43 18.33
CA VAL A 47 -19.16 7.28 17.78
C VAL A 47 -18.25 6.44 18.68
N GLN A 48 -18.52 6.37 19.97
CA GLN A 48 -17.74 5.53 20.90
C GLN A 48 -17.94 4.02 20.66
N ASP A 49 -19.05 3.63 20.01
CA ASP A 49 -19.36 2.24 19.70
C ASP A 49 -18.52 1.69 18.51
N VAL A 50 -17.72 2.55 17.85
CA VAL A 50 -16.77 2.12 16.80
C VAL A 50 -15.83 1.01 17.29
N LYS A 51 -15.53 0.98 18.60
CA LYS A 51 -14.77 -0.12 19.21
C LYS A 51 -15.40 -1.49 18.93
N ALA A 52 -16.72 -1.61 18.98
CA ALA A 52 -17.40 -2.88 18.69
C ALA A 52 -17.24 -3.32 17.22
N VAL A 53 -17.07 -2.37 16.30
CA VAL A 53 -16.76 -2.68 14.88
C VAL A 53 -15.34 -3.25 14.79
N VAL A 54 -14.37 -2.63 15.44
CA VAL A 54 -12.97 -3.10 15.47
C VAL A 54 -12.88 -4.50 16.07
N ASP A 55 -13.59 -4.76 17.17
CA ASP A 55 -13.64 -6.07 17.82
C ASP A 55 -14.20 -7.15 16.85
N ARG A 56 -15.22 -6.82 16.06
CA ARG A 56 -15.79 -7.73 15.06
C ARG A 56 -14.83 -7.98 13.90
N LEU A 57 -14.11 -6.96 13.42
CA LEU A 57 -13.09 -7.10 12.38
C LEU A 57 -11.97 -8.04 12.85
N ASN A 58 -11.52 -7.87 14.09
CA ASN A 58 -10.49 -8.71 14.70
C ASN A 58 -10.96 -10.17 14.87
N ALA A 59 -12.18 -10.37 15.39
CA ALA A 59 -12.76 -11.71 15.54
C ALA A 59 -12.94 -12.43 14.20
N GLY A 60 -13.33 -11.68 13.17
CA GLY A 60 -13.46 -12.17 11.79
C GLY A 60 -12.14 -12.30 11.04
N ARG A 61 -11.00 -11.95 11.65
CA ARG A 61 -9.66 -11.91 11.04
C ARG A 61 -9.63 -11.10 9.73
N ARG A 62 -10.41 -10.04 9.67
CA ARG A 62 -10.46 -9.19 8.50
C ARG A 62 -9.18 -8.33 8.39
N PRO A 63 -8.61 -8.23 7.17
CA PRO A 63 -7.35 -7.50 6.98
C PRO A 63 -7.46 -6.01 7.30
N GLU A 64 -8.61 -5.38 7.14
CA GLU A 64 -8.83 -3.94 7.29
C GLU A 64 -8.53 -3.41 8.70
N SER A 65 -8.50 -4.30 9.72
CA SER A 65 -8.11 -3.93 11.09
C SER A 65 -6.59 -3.94 11.32
N ARG A 66 -5.81 -4.55 10.44
CA ARG A 66 -4.37 -4.79 10.64
C ARG A 66 -3.50 -4.29 9.50
N MET A 67 -3.98 -4.37 8.26
CA MET A 67 -3.23 -3.99 7.07
C MET A 67 -3.87 -2.76 6.44
N HIS A 68 -3.16 -1.65 6.51
CA HIS A 68 -3.55 -0.46 5.77
C HIS A 68 -3.12 -0.60 4.32
N ARG A 69 -3.97 -0.13 3.39
CA ARG A 69 -3.64 -0.08 1.97
C ARG A 69 -2.30 0.62 1.73
N LYS A 70 -2.05 1.73 2.44
CA LYS A 70 -0.80 2.48 2.37
C LYS A 70 0.09 2.16 3.57
N VAL A 71 1.27 1.61 3.31
CA VAL A 71 2.22 1.18 4.33
C VAL A 71 3.52 1.97 4.19
N TYR A 72 3.93 2.64 5.28
CA TYR A 72 5.18 3.38 5.35
C TYR A 72 6.34 2.49 5.77
N ARG A 73 7.49 2.68 5.14
CA ARG A 73 8.73 1.95 5.38
C ARG A 73 9.91 2.94 5.47
N PRO A 74 11.06 2.53 6.02
CA PRO A 74 12.24 3.41 6.10
C PRO A 74 12.71 3.96 4.74
N TRP A 75 12.46 3.26 3.65
CA TRP A 75 12.82 3.66 2.28
C TRP A 75 11.75 4.50 1.57
N GLY A 76 10.53 4.59 2.08
CA GLY A 76 9.41 5.29 1.45
C GLY A 76 8.08 4.71 1.86
N TYR A 77 7.24 4.35 0.92
CA TYR A 77 5.96 3.68 1.18
C TYR A 77 5.49 2.90 -0.05
N TYR A 78 4.56 2.00 0.18
CA TYR A 78 3.76 1.42 -0.89
C TYR A 78 2.27 1.59 -0.62
N ASP A 79 1.49 1.56 -1.71
CA ASP A 79 0.03 1.59 -1.71
C ASP A 79 -0.46 0.35 -2.48
N ALA A 80 -1.15 -0.56 -1.80
CA ALA A 80 -1.77 -1.73 -2.42
C ALA A 80 -3.02 -1.26 -3.18
N ILE A 81 -2.94 -1.26 -4.52
CA ILE A 81 -4.00 -0.74 -5.40
C ILE A 81 -5.09 -1.77 -5.61
N ASP A 82 -4.68 -3.01 -5.85
CA ASP A 82 -5.58 -4.12 -6.16
C ASP A 82 -4.98 -5.45 -5.71
N MET A 83 -5.81 -6.40 -5.29
CA MET A 83 -5.36 -7.71 -4.83
C MET A 83 -6.46 -8.74 -5.03
N GLU A 84 -6.06 -9.86 -5.63
CA GLU A 84 -6.86 -11.06 -5.82
C GLU A 84 -6.06 -12.30 -5.41
N ALA A 85 -6.68 -13.48 -5.49
CA ALA A 85 -6.07 -14.73 -5.01
C ALA A 85 -4.70 -15.04 -5.64
N ARG A 86 -4.41 -14.54 -6.86
CA ARG A 86 -3.20 -14.87 -7.61
C ARG A 86 -2.38 -13.68 -8.06
N PHE A 87 -2.80 -12.47 -7.73
CA PHE A 87 -2.01 -11.26 -8.02
C PHE A 87 -2.22 -10.17 -6.98
N GLN A 88 -1.24 -9.30 -6.87
CA GLN A 88 -1.32 -8.03 -6.14
C GLN A 88 -0.65 -6.93 -6.95
N VAL A 89 -1.28 -5.76 -6.99
CA VAL A 89 -0.72 -4.55 -7.61
C VAL A 89 -0.38 -3.55 -6.52
N LYS A 90 0.87 -3.09 -6.50
CA LYS A 90 1.34 -2.05 -5.58
C LYS A 90 1.90 -0.86 -6.36
N ARG A 91 1.63 0.34 -5.86
CA ARG A 91 2.41 1.54 -6.20
C ARG A 91 3.47 1.72 -5.13
N ILE A 92 4.73 1.72 -5.52
CA ILE A 92 5.87 1.87 -4.61
C ILE A 92 6.53 3.22 -4.87
N THR A 93 6.73 3.99 -3.79
CA THR A 93 7.45 5.26 -3.85
C THR A 93 8.71 5.17 -2.99
N ILE A 94 9.88 5.34 -3.60
CA ILE A 94 11.18 5.25 -2.94
C ILE A 94 11.83 6.64 -2.90
N ARG A 95 12.25 7.04 -1.70
CA ARG A 95 12.92 8.33 -1.50
C ARG A 95 14.28 8.37 -2.21
N PRO A 96 14.78 9.56 -2.61
CA PRO A 96 16.12 9.72 -3.15
C PRO A 96 17.19 9.04 -2.29
N GLY A 97 18.07 8.27 -2.92
CA GLY A 97 19.14 7.53 -2.27
C GLY A 97 18.75 6.28 -1.49
N ALA A 98 17.45 6.00 -1.34
CA ALA A 98 16.96 4.84 -0.61
C ALA A 98 16.82 3.59 -1.50
N SER A 99 16.75 2.42 -0.86
CA SER A 99 16.53 1.14 -1.52
C SER A 99 15.66 0.21 -0.69
N ILE A 100 14.93 -0.69 -1.34
CA ILE A 100 14.35 -1.86 -0.67
C ILE A 100 15.46 -2.83 -0.27
N SER A 101 15.16 -3.79 0.60
CA SER A 101 16.10 -4.88 0.96
C SER A 101 16.48 -5.71 -0.28
N LEU A 102 17.65 -6.36 -0.24
CA LEU A 102 17.95 -7.45 -1.18
C LEU A 102 17.11 -8.66 -0.74
N GLN A 103 16.22 -9.11 -1.60
CA GLN A 103 15.21 -10.12 -1.26
C GLN A 103 14.93 -11.06 -2.42
N MET A 104 14.29 -12.19 -2.13
CA MET A 104 13.69 -13.06 -3.14
C MET A 104 12.37 -13.65 -2.62
N HIS A 105 11.62 -14.28 -3.52
CA HIS A 105 10.33 -14.93 -3.25
C HIS A 105 10.31 -16.34 -3.81
N HIS A 106 9.74 -17.29 -3.06
CA HIS A 106 9.62 -18.67 -3.50
C HIS A 106 8.37 -18.94 -4.35
N HIS A 107 7.31 -18.12 -4.21
CA HIS A 107 6.00 -18.45 -4.77
C HIS A 107 5.41 -17.39 -5.69
N ARG A 108 6.10 -16.24 -5.88
CA ARG A 108 5.63 -15.17 -6.75
C ARG A 108 6.76 -14.60 -7.62
N ALA A 109 6.39 -14.15 -8.79
CA ALA A 109 7.20 -13.30 -9.66
C ALA A 109 6.70 -11.85 -9.58
N GLU A 110 7.52 -10.92 -10.02
CA GLU A 110 7.18 -9.49 -10.02
C GLU A 110 7.44 -8.84 -11.38
N HIS A 111 6.57 -7.90 -11.75
CA HIS A 111 6.76 -7.01 -12.88
C HIS A 111 6.81 -5.58 -12.37
N TRP A 112 7.86 -4.87 -12.69
CA TRP A 112 8.06 -3.47 -12.30
C TRP A 112 7.99 -2.56 -13.51
N VAL A 113 7.20 -1.51 -13.42
CA VAL A 113 7.10 -0.45 -14.44
C VAL A 113 7.46 0.87 -13.78
N VAL A 114 8.46 1.57 -14.29
CA VAL A 114 8.85 2.89 -13.77
C VAL A 114 7.85 3.93 -14.27
N VAL A 115 7.20 4.62 -13.34
CA VAL A 115 6.25 5.70 -13.64
C VAL A 115 6.95 7.05 -13.62
N SER A 116 7.82 7.28 -12.63
CA SER A 116 8.55 8.53 -12.48
C SER A 116 9.92 8.28 -11.86
N GLY A 117 10.94 9.00 -12.33
CA GLY A 117 12.30 8.92 -11.84
C GLY A 117 13.13 7.84 -12.55
N THR A 118 14.20 7.41 -11.89
CA THR A 118 15.12 6.39 -12.41
C THR A 118 15.35 5.32 -11.34
N ALA A 119 15.19 4.07 -11.73
CA ALA A 119 15.42 2.91 -10.89
C ALA A 119 16.77 2.25 -11.22
N ARG A 120 17.55 1.94 -10.21
CA ARG A 120 18.63 0.94 -10.34
C ARG A 120 18.07 -0.39 -9.87
N VAL A 121 18.00 -1.33 -10.78
CA VAL A 121 17.51 -2.70 -10.54
C VAL A 121 18.70 -3.63 -10.37
N HIS A 122 18.67 -4.39 -9.27
CA HIS A 122 19.53 -5.55 -9.06
C HIS A 122 18.65 -6.79 -9.25
N ARG A 123 19.01 -7.68 -10.18
CA ARG A 123 18.29 -8.92 -10.50
C ARG A 123 19.29 -10.06 -10.70
N GLY A 124 19.41 -10.95 -9.73
CA GLY A 124 20.47 -11.95 -9.72
C GLY A 124 21.84 -11.29 -9.76
N ASP A 125 22.64 -11.59 -10.77
CA ASP A 125 23.97 -10.98 -10.98
C ASP A 125 23.94 -9.71 -11.83
N GLU A 126 22.79 -9.35 -12.38
CA GLU A 126 22.63 -8.18 -13.25
C GLU A 126 22.33 -6.92 -12.44
N VAL A 127 22.95 -5.81 -12.86
CA VAL A 127 22.63 -4.47 -12.35
C VAL A 127 22.44 -3.54 -13.53
N PHE A 128 21.25 -2.93 -13.64
CA PHE A 128 20.92 -2.04 -14.74
C PHE A 128 20.03 -0.89 -14.29
N LEU A 129 19.89 0.12 -15.13
CA LEU A 129 19.01 1.27 -14.91
C LEU A 129 17.74 1.11 -15.73
N LEU A 130 16.63 1.53 -15.14
CA LEU A 130 15.36 1.74 -15.82
C LEU A 130 14.95 3.19 -15.65
N THR A 131 14.55 3.83 -16.75
CA THR A 131 13.94 5.15 -16.76
C THR A 131 12.42 5.04 -16.93
N GLU A 132 11.74 6.17 -16.93
CA GLU A 132 10.28 6.22 -17.11
C GLU A 132 9.83 5.42 -18.34
N ASN A 133 8.68 4.75 -18.23
CA ASN A 133 8.09 3.83 -19.20
C ASN A 133 8.89 2.54 -19.48
N GLN A 134 10.01 2.31 -18.79
CA GLN A 134 10.71 1.04 -18.86
C GLN A 134 10.25 0.08 -17.78
N SER A 135 10.44 -1.22 -18.00
CA SER A 135 9.98 -2.28 -17.12
C SER A 135 11.01 -3.37 -16.93
N ALA A 136 10.90 -4.11 -15.82
CA ALA A 136 11.65 -5.32 -15.56
C ALA A 136 10.73 -6.44 -15.10
N TYR A 137 11.06 -7.66 -15.50
CA TYR A 137 10.50 -8.89 -14.95
C TYR A 137 11.49 -9.50 -13.97
N ILE A 138 11.00 -9.86 -12.79
CA ILE A 138 11.73 -10.54 -11.72
C ILE A 138 11.15 -11.96 -11.59
N PRO A 139 11.88 -13.00 -12.02
CA PRO A 139 11.42 -14.37 -11.90
C PRO A 139 11.32 -14.84 -10.44
N VAL A 140 10.51 -15.86 -10.20
CA VAL A 140 10.46 -16.58 -8.92
C VAL A 140 11.86 -17.08 -8.55
N GLY A 141 12.26 -16.96 -7.29
CA GLY A 141 13.54 -17.45 -6.76
C GLY A 141 14.75 -16.58 -7.10
N VAL A 142 14.58 -15.49 -7.83
CA VAL A 142 15.69 -14.59 -8.19
C VAL A 142 15.84 -13.47 -7.16
N SER A 143 17.06 -13.30 -6.64
CA SER A 143 17.38 -12.21 -5.72
C SER A 143 17.25 -10.86 -6.43
N HIS A 144 16.65 -9.87 -5.79
CA HIS A 144 16.41 -8.57 -6.40
C HIS A 144 16.40 -7.44 -5.37
N ARG A 145 16.74 -6.25 -5.87
CA ARG A 145 16.69 -5.00 -5.12
C ARG A 145 16.32 -3.86 -6.05
N LEU A 146 15.53 -2.93 -5.56
CA LEU A 146 15.19 -1.69 -6.23
C LEU A 146 15.81 -0.53 -5.45
N THR A 147 16.56 0.32 -6.12
CA THR A 147 17.22 1.50 -5.54
C THR A 147 16.85 2.74 -6.33
N ASN A 148 16.57 3.83 -5.64
CA ASN A 148 16.46 5.16 -6.24
C ASN A 148 17.82 5.87 -6.25
N PRO A 149 18.58 5.90 -7.36
CA PRO A 149 19.84 6.61 -7.45
C PRO A 149 19.66 8.12 -7.71
N GLY A 150 18.44 8.56 -7.96
CA GLY A 150 18.09 9.92 -8.36
C GLY A 150 17.94 10.88 -7.19
N LYS A 151 17.56 12.13 -7.53
CA LYS A 151 17.31 13.21 -6.57
C LYS A 151 15.82 13.51 -6.36
N ILE A 152 14.95 12.90 -7.15
CA ILE A 152 13.50 12.97 -7.01
C ILE A 152 12.96 11.62 -6.54
N PRO A 153 11.75 11.54 -5.96
CA PRO A 153 11.13 10.25 -5.64
C PRO A 153 11.05 9.34 -6.87
N LEU A 154 11.38 8.08 -6.70
CA LEU A 154 11.15 7.03 -7.69
C LEU A 154 9.76 6.45 -7.43
N GLU A 155 8.93 6.40 -8.46
CA GLU A 155 7.61 5.78 -8.40
C GLU A 155 7.54 4.63 -9.41
N ILE A 156 7.13 3.45 -8.94
CA ILE A 156 6.89 2.28 -9.79
C ILE A 156 5.52 1.68 -9.55
N ILE A 157 5.00 1.01 -10.57
CA ILE A 157 3.92 0.03 -10.41
C ILE A 157 4.57 -1.35 -10.38
N GLU A 158 4.28 -2.09 -9.32
CA GLU A 158 4.66 -3.48 -9.14
C GLU A 158 3.43 -4.36 -9.31
N VAL A 159 3.51 -5.36 -10.16
CA VAL A 159 2.52 -6.44 -10.25
C VAL A 159 3.18 -7.72 -9.76
N GLN A 160 2.73 -8.22 -8.63
CA GLN A 160 3.10 -9.54 -8.09
C GLN A 160 2.12 -10.58 -8.61
N SER A 161 2.61 -11.73 -9.04
CA SER A 161 1.78 -12.83 -9.55
C SER A 161 2.34 -14.16 -9.09
N GLY A 162 1.49 -15.00 -8.49
CA GLY A 162 1.93 -16.29 -7.98
C GLY A 162 0.86 -17.08 -7.24
N SER A 163 1.28 -18.19 -6.67
CA SER A 163 0.41 -19.08 -5.89
C SER A 163 0.26 -18.63 -4.44
N TYR A 164 1.19 -17.82 -3.95
CA TYR A 164 1.20 -17.26 -2.60
C TYR A 164 1.79 -15.85 -2.61
N LEU A 165 1.11 -14.91 -1.96
CA LEU A 165 1.45 -13.48 -2.00
C LEU A 165 1.74 -12.89 -0.60
N GLY A 166 1.80 -13.75 0.43
CA GLY A 166 2.06 -13.33 1.81
C GLY A 166 3.43 -12.65 1.98
N GLU A 167 3.53 -11.70 2.88
CA GLU A 167 4.78 -11.00 3.18
C GLU A 167 5.83 -11.92 3.85
N ASP A 168 5.40 -13.04 4.43
CA ASP A 168 6.24 -14.11 4.96
C ASP A 168 6.95 -14.96 3.89
N ASP A 169 6.58 -14.81 2.59
CA ASP A 169 7.32 -15.36 1.45
C ASP A 169 8.61 -14.57 1.12
N ILE A 170 8.84 -13.43 1.80
CA ILE A 170 10.02 -12.60 1.57
C ILE A 170 11.24 -13.18 2.29
N VAL A 171 12.20 -13.69 1.54
CA VAL A 171 13.55 -14.00 2.05
C VAL A 171 14.44 -12.78 1.88
N ARG A 172 14.90 -12.20 3.00
CA ARG A 172 15.79 -11.02 2.98
C ARG A 172 17.24 -11.47 3.17
N PHE A 173 18.10 -11.10 2.23
CA PHE A 173 19.55 -11.39 2.30
C PHE A 173 20.33 -10.25 2.96
N GLU A 174 19.95 -9.01 2.68
CA GLU A 174 20.52 -7.80 3.26
C GLU A 174 19.43 -6.82 3.59
N ASP A 175 19.25 -6.51 4.85
CA ASP A 175 18.37 -5.46 5.30
C ASP A 175 19.15 -4.33 5.98
N VAL A 176 19.43 -3.28 5.21
CA VAL A 176 20.13 -2.08 5.69
C VAL A 176 19.34 -1.30 6.75
N TYR A 177 18.10 -1.70 7.04
CA TYR A 177 17.24 -1.06 8.01
C TYR A 177 17.04 -1.86 9.31
N GLY A 178 17.71 -3.03 9.43
CA GLY A 178 17.75 -3.84 10.65
C GLY A 178 16.45 -4.59 10.98
N ARG A 179 15.57 -4.81 9.99
CA ARG A 179 14.37 -5.63 10.15
C ARG A 179 14.74 -7.10 10.01
N GLY A 180 14.98 -7.80 11.12
CA GLY A 180 15.28 -9.23 11.13
C GLY A 180 14.19 -10.07 10.43
N ASN A 181 14.54 -11.30 10.05
CA ASN A 181 13.56 -12.27 9.56
C ASN A 181 12.64 -12.63 10.72
N GLY A 182 11.46 -11.99 10.80
CA GLY A 182 10.39 -12.45 11.71
C GLY A 182 9.87 -11.48 12.77
N GLU A 183 10.07 -10.17 12.65
CA GLU A 183 9.32 -9.21 13.48
C GLU A 183 8.46 -8.30 12.60
N GLU A 184 7.18 -8.62 12.51
CA GLU A 184 6.07 -7.71 12.18
C GLU A 184 5.03 -7.74 13.30
#